data_a55b72bedfc6c5699b142c8e40bdd291
#
_entry.id   a55b72bedfc6c5699b142c8e40bdd291
#
_cell.length_a   1.000
_cell.length_b   1.000
_cell.length_c   1.000
_cell.angle_alpha   90.00
_cell.angle_beta   90.00
_cell.angle_gamma   90.00
#
_symmetry.space_group_name_H-M   'P 1'
#
loop_
_entity.id
_entity.type
_entity.pdbx_description
1 polymer ?
#
loop_
_entity_poly.entity_id
_entity_poly.type
_entity_poly.pdbx_seq_one_letter_code
_entity_poly.pdbx_strand_id
1 'polypeptide(L)'
;YEIDKCPRGEIGRHKGLKIQKKMFLHTKLENRKEPIRVGFIGCGKFVSMFLAQYNNLEKIQIDSIVDINIDQAKKNCTNSGLNKDTVNKINFSTSLDEILDRNIEIFIEATGNPIVGTVHATKIIKNKRHVVLVNVEADITCGKYLSDLAKNNGVICSMAYGDQPSLILEQIEWARLNGFTVVCAGKGTKYHPTFEYSTPDTVWGHYGLTKERAEKESGMNPKMFNSFLCGDKSAIEMCAVSNAANLKCPSNGLTFPPVGVYDIAKKMIPNKDGGLIEFDGQVEVISSIDLEKKDIPNDLRWGVYIVIKAKNEYVKNCFKDYGMVTDTSGNYSAIWRPYHYIGLELAQSIYSIALDNRATGFTKNYNADVASYAKKDLKAGEKLDGEGGFCARGRLITAQKSKKENILPLGLTDNAVSKKDINKDEVIKLDDVELNLPKEVIEARDYQYNLI
;
A
#
# COMPACT_ATOMS: atom_id res chain seq x y z
N TYR A 1 -31.70 -43.16 -38.88
CA TYR A 1 -31.64 -41.71 -38.95
C TYR A 1 -30.31 -41.35 -39.57
N GLU A 2 -30.37 -40.82 -40.83
CA GLU A 2 -29.25 -40.41 -41.63
C GLU A 2 -28.55 -39.19 -41.05
N ILE A 3 -27.23 -39.26 -40.98
CA ILE A 3 -26.37 -38.13 -40.64
C ILE A 3 -25.99 -37.43 -41.92
N ASP A 4 -26.57 -36.26 -42.17
CA ASP A 4 -26.25 -35.38 -43.29
C ASP A 4 -24.78 -34.96 -43.25
N LYS A 5 -24.04 -35.26 -44.30
CA LYS A 5 -22.65 -34.84 -44.50
C LYS A 5 -22.62 -33.34 -44.81
N CYS A 6 -22.04 -32.56 -43.94
CA CYS A 6 -21.63 -31.18 -44.24
C CYS A 6 -20.62 -31.12 -45.38
N PRO A 7 -20.79 -30.25 -46.38
CA PRO A 7 -19.85 -30.11 -47.48
C PRO A 7 -18.53 -29.55 -46.99
N ARG A 8 -17.41 -30.16 -47.45
CA ARG A 8 -16.06 -29.65 -47.25
C ARG A 8 -15.88 -28.35 -48.04
N GLY A 9 -16.10 -27.20 -47.35
CA GLY A 9 -15.59 -25.92 -47.81
C GLY A 9 -14.13 -25.78 -47.42
N GLU A 10 -13.29 -25.36 -48.35
CA GLU A 10 -11.89 -24.98 -48.10
C GLU A 10 -11.84 -23.87 -47.06
N ILE A 11 -11.43 -24.20 -45.85
CA ILE A 11 -11.15 -23.19 -44.82
C ILE A 11 -9.78 -22.63 -45.16
N GLY A 12 -9.80 -21.40 -45.68
CA GLY A 12 -8.59 -20.61 -45.92
C GLY A 12 -7.69 -20.65 -44.72
N ARG A 13 -6.38 -20.77 -44.94
CA ARG A 13 -5.31 -20.69 -43.94
C ARG A 13 -5.41 -19.36 -43.19
N HIS A 14 -6.25 -19.25 -42.19
CA HIS A 14 -6.10 -18.23 -41.16
C HIS A 14 -4.76 -18.48 -40.45
N LYS A 15 -3.84 -17.52 -40.59
CA LYS A 15 -2.64 -17.42 -39.75
C LYS A 15 -3.10 -17.69 -38.32
N GLY A 16 -2.65 -18.81 -37.74
CA GLY A 16 -3.15 -19.31 -36.48
C GLY A 16 -3.13 -18.21 -35.41
N LEU A 17 -4.30 -17.89 -34.90
CA LEU A 17 -4.43 -17.25 -33.61
C LEU A 17 -3.71 -18.20 -32.64
N LYS A 18 -2.50 -17.83 -32.21
CA LYS A 18 -1.88 -18.48 -31.07
C LYS A 18 -2.78 -18.18 -29.89
N ILE A 19 -3.70 -19.10 -29.57
CA ILE A 19 -4.37 -19.11 -28.30
C ILE A 19 -3.24 -19.23 -27.28
N GLN A 20 -2.85 -18.12 -26.68
CA GLN A 20 -1.96 -18.14 -25.52
C GLN A 20 -2.70 -18.97 -24.46
N LYS A 21 -2.22 -20.18 -24.22
CA LYS A 21 -2.69 -21.00 -23.09
C LYS A 21 -2.56 -20.11 -21.86
N LYS A 22 -3.68 -19.78 -21.20
CA LYS A 22 -3.68 -19.11 -19.90
C LYS A 22 -3.00 -20.08 -18.92
N MET A 23 -1.72 -19.87 -18.67
CA MET A 23 -0.92 -20.66 -17.72
C MET A 23 -0.82 -19.90 -16.40
N PHE A 24 -0.64 -20.63 -15.29
CA PHE A 24 -0.28 -20.01 -14.00
C PHE A 24 1.01 -19.20 -14.14
N LEU A 25 1.19 -18.16 -13.32
CA LEU A 25 2.39 -17.32 -13.34
C LEU A 25 3.68 -18.14 -13.26
N HIS A 26 3.72 -19.15 -12.38
CA HIS A 26 4.89 -20.03 -12.25
C HIS A 26 5.22 -20.74 -13.57
N THR A 27 4.23 -21.32 -14.25
CA THR A 27 4.46 -21.96 -15.57
C THR A 27 4.90 -20.97 -16.65
N LYS A 28 4.43 -19.72 -16.59
CA LYS A 28 4.92 -18.67 -17.48
C LYS A 28 6.37 -18.31 -17.21
N LEU A 29 6.75 -18.28 -15.93
CA LEU A 29 8.10 -18.02 -15.48
C LEU A 29 9.07 -19.09 -15.98
N GLU A 30 8.73 -20.38 -15.84
CA GLU A 30 9.51 -21.51 -16.37
C GLU A 30 9.79 -21.37 -17.87
N ASN A 31 8.82 -20.91 -18.63
CA ASN A 31 8.94 -20.74 -20.09
C ASN A 31 9.63 -19.44 -20.52
N ARG A 32 9.91 -18.52 -19.61
CA ARG A 32 10.61 -17.27 -19.93
C ARG A 32 12.10 -17.53 -20.14
N LYS A 33 12.64 -17.11 -21.29
CA LYS A 33 14.06 -17.30 -21.63
C LYS A 33 14.96 -16.27 -20.95
N GLU A 34 14.60 -14.99 -21.09
CA GLU A 34 15.39 -13.88 -20.59
C GLU A 34 14.97 -13.47 -19.18
N PRO A 35 15.91 -13.06 -18.32
CA PRO A 35 15.58 -12.56 -16.99
C PRO A 35 14.78 -11.25 -17.05
N ILE A 36 13.97 -11.03 -16.04
CA ILE A 36 13.28 -9.76 -15.79
C ILE A 36 14.30 -8.80 -15.16
N ARG A 37 14.63 -7.71 -15.86
CA ARG A 37 15.61 -6.75 -15.38
C ARG A 37 14.91 -5.71 -14.53
N VAL A 38 15.36 -5.57 -13.27
CA VAL A 38 14.76 -4.67 -12.29
C VAL A 38 15.76 -3.63 -11.79
N GLY A 39 15.26 -2.41 -11.53
CA GLY A 39 16.01 -1.33 -10.89
C GLY A 39 15.34 -0.93 -9.58
N PHE A 40 16.11 -0.79 -8.52
CA PHE A 40 15.62 -0.32 -7.23
C PHE A 40 16.01 1.14 -6.98
N ILE A 41 15.08 1.90 -6.40
CA ILE A 41 15.29 3.28 -5.97
C ILE A 41 15.03 3.33 -4.46
N GLY A 42 16.10 3.51 -3.69
CA GLY A 42 16.16 3.24 -2.27
C GLY A 42 16.54 1.78 -1.99
N CYS A 43 17.49 1.56 -1.07
CA CYS A 43 17.95 0.25 -0.62
C CYS A 43 17.82 0.10 0.91
N GLY A 44 16.64 0.48 1.42
CA GLY A 44 16.31 0.40 2.84
C GLY A 44 15.85 -1.00 3.28
N LYS A 45 15.12 -1.06 4.41
CA LYS A 45 14.67 -2.31 5.03
C LYS A 45 13.81 -3.16 4.11
N PHE A 46 12.85 -2.57 3.40
CA PHE A 46 11.96 -3.31 2.50
C PHE A 46 12.76 -4.03 1.41
N VAL A 47 13.67 -3.30 0.74
CA VAL A 47 14.51 -3.87 -0.31
C VAL A 47 15.47 -4.93 0.26
N SER A 48 16.03 -4.71 1.45
CA SER A 48 16.88 -5.72 2.11
C SER A 48 16.15 -7.05 2.34
N MET A 49 14.85 -7.01 2.67
CA MET A 49 14.03 -8.23 2.82
C MET A 49 13.82 -8.93 1.47
N PHE A 50 13.61 -8.19 0.38
CA PHE A 50 13.57 -8.77 -0.96
C PHE A 50 14.92 -9.42 -1.33
N LEU A 51 16.02 -8.72 -1.07
CA LEU A 51 17.38 -9.20 -1.37
C LEU A 51 17.70 -10.50 -0.63
N ALA A 52 17.15 -10.69 0.59
CA ALA A 52 17.33 -11.93 1.36
C ALA A 52 16.73 -13.16 0.67
N GLN A 53 15.74 -12.98 -0.21
CA GLN A 53 15.16 -14.07 -1.01
C GLN A 53 15.75 -14.16 -2.42
N TYR A 54 16.51 -13.16 -2.86
CA TYR A 54 16.95 -13.00 -4.25
C TYR A 54 17.59 -14.27 -4.85
N ASN A 55 18.44 -14.95 -4.10
CA ASN A 55 19.13 -16.16 -4.57
C ASN A 55 18.17 -17.34 -4.83
N ASN A 56 16.93 -17.27 -4.31
CA ASN A 56 15.89 -18.27 -4.49
C ASN A 56 14.86 -17.86 -5.55
N LEU A 57 14.98 -16.66 -6.11
CA LEU A 57 14.05 -16.14 -7.11
C LEU A 57 14.57 -16.44 -8.52
N GLU A 58 13.72 -17.03 -9.33
CA GLU A 58 14.05 -17.37 -10.70
C GLU A 58 13.81 -16.17 -11.65
N LYS A 59 14.67 -16.05 -12.66
CA LYS A 59 14.48 -15.10 -13.77
C LYS A 59 14.34 -13.63 -13.35
N ILE A 60 14.86 -13.22 -12.18
CA ILE A 60 14.98 -11.82 -11.80
C ILE A 60 16.46 -11.44 -11.84
N GLN A 61 16.79 -10.34 -12.48
CA GLN A 61 18.12 -9.76 -12.51
C GLN A 61 18.05 -8.32 -11.98
N ILE A 62 18.77 -8.06 -10.90
CA ILE A 62 18.97 -6.70 -10.40
C ILE A 62 19.99 -6.03 -11.32
N ASP A 63 19.54 -5.04 -12.08
CA ASP A 63 20.42 -4.26 -12.97
C ASP A 63 21.07 -3.11 -12.22
N SER A 64 20.27 -2.33 -11.49
CA SER A 64 20.74 -1.11 -10.84
C SER A 64 20.08 -0.89 -9.49
N ILE A 65 20.80 -0.22 -8.61
CA ILE A 65 20.28 0.30 -7.33
C ILE A 65 20.67 1.78 -7.24
N VAL A 66 19.66 2.63 -7.07
CA VAL A 66 19.85 4.06 -6.79
C VAL A 66 19.65 4.30 -5.29
N ASP A 67 20.61 4.91 -4.65
CA ASP A 67 20.51 5.31 -3.24
C ASP A 67 21.41 6.52 -2.97
N ILE A 68 20.96 7.43 -2.13
CA ILE A 68 21.75 8.60 -1.71
C ILE A 68 23.03 8.20 -0.98
N ASN A 69 23.06 7.00 -0.38
CA ASN A 69 24.19 6.43 0.31
C ASN A 69 24.58 5.07 -0.28
N ILE A 70 25.40 5.10 -1.35
CA ILE A 70 25.85 3.91 -2.08
C ILE A 70 26.56 2.91 -1.18
N ASP A 71 27.39 3.37 -0.25
CA ASP A 71 28.14 2.47 0.64
C ASP A 71 27.21 1.71 1.59
N GLN A 72 26.18 2.39 2.11
CA GLN A 72 25.17 1.73 2.91
C GLN A 72 24.34 0.77 2.08
N ALA A 73 23.96 1.13 0.84
CA ALA A 73 23.25 0.25 -0.07
C ALA A 73 24.03 -1.04 -0.37
N LYS A 74 25.32 -0.94 -0.64
CA LYS A 74 26.21 -2.11 -0.83
C LYS A 74 26.30 -2.99 0.43
N LYS A 75 26.41 -2.36 1.62
CA LYS A 75 26.37 -3.10 2.90
C LYS A 75 25.03 -3.83 3.09
N ASN A 76 23.91 -3.17 2.79
CA ASN A 76 22.59 -3.78 2.88
C ASN A 76 22.47 -4.98 1.93
N CYS A 77 22.98 -4.89 0.70
CA CYS A 77 23.04 -6.03 -0.22
C CYS A 77 23.81 -7.22 0.38
N THR A 78 25.02 -6.97 0.89
CA THR A 78 25.85 -8.00 1.48
C THR A 78 25.23 -8.60 2.75
N ASN A 79 24.69 -7.77 3.63
CA ASN A 79 24.04 -8.20 4.87
C ASN A 79 22.76 -9.01 4.60
N SER A 80 22.13 -8.79 3.45
CA SER A 80 20.95 -9.57 3.00
C SER A 80 21.33 -10.89 2.32
N GLY A 81 22.61 -11.23 2.25
CA GLY A 81 23.05 -12.54 1.74
C GLY A 81 23.45 -12.56 0.26
N LEU A 82 23.57 -11.42 -0.41
CA LEU A 82 24.14 -11.38 -1.74
C LEU A 82 25.66 -11.56 -1.68
N ASN A 83 26.17 -12.47 -2.54
CA ASN A 83 27.59 -12.66 -2.66
C ASN A 83 28.27 -11.46 -3.38
N LYS A 84 29.59 -11.33 -3.21
CA LYS A 84 30.37 -10.22 -3.77
C LYS A 84 30.26 -10.14 -5.30
N ASP A 85 30.23 -11.27 -5.98
CA ASP A 85 30.14 -11.29 -7.46
C ASP A 85 28.80 -10.76 -7.95
N THR A 86 27.72 -11.06 -7.25
CA THR A 86 26.40 -10.49 -7.54
C THR A 86 26.38 -8.99 -7.28
N VAL A 87 26.90 -8.54 -6.13
CA VAL A 87 26.96 -7.11 -5.79
C VAL A 87 27.81 -6.33 -6.80
N ASN A 88 28.93 -6.89 -7.25
CA ASN A 88 29.81 -6.23 -8.23
C ASN A 88 29.17 -6.09 -9.63
N LYS A 89 28.15 -6.89 -9.96
CA LYS A 89 27.43 -6.80 -11.22
C LYS A 89 26.30 -5.75 -11.20
N ILE A 90 25.90 -5.30 -10.00
CA ILE A 90 24.86 -4.29 -9.84
C ILE A 90 25.46 -2.91 -10.12
N ASN A 91 24.80 -2.11 -10.94
CA ASN A 91 25.15 -0.72 -11.13
C ASN A 91 24.60 0.13 -9.98
N PHE A 92 25.47 0.79 -9.22
CA PHE A 92 25.07 1.70 -8.15
C PHE A 92 25.17 3.15 -8.61
N SER A 93 24.13 3.94 -8.35
CA SER A 93 24.06 5.36 -8.67
C SER A 93 23.40 6.15 -7.55
N THR A 94 23.63 7.46 -7.52
CA THR A 94 22.90 8.39 -6.63
C THR A 94 21.73 9.07 -7.34
N SER A 95 21.58 8.87 -8.65
CA SER A 95 20.54 9.53 -9.47
C SER A 95 19.78 8.53 -10.31
N LEU A 96 18.45 8.66 -10.31
CA LEU A 96 17.58 7.92 -11.22
C LEU A 96 17.90 8.22 -12.69
N ASP A 97 18.23 9.48 -13.01
CA ASP A 97 18.47 9.92 -14.39
C ASP A 97 19.64 9.17 -15.07
N GLU A 98 20.63 8.70 -14.27
CA GLU A 98 21.75 7.91 -14.81
C GLU A 98 21.39 6.48 -15.23
N ILE A 99 20.21 5.98 -14.80
CA ILE A 99 19.82 4.60 -15.07
C ILE A 99 18.53 4.48 -15.90
N LEU A 100 17.85 5.58 -16.23
CA LEU A 100 16.59 5.56 -16.98
C LEU A 100 16.76 4.96 -18.37
N ASP A 101 17.88 5.19 -19.05
CA ASP A 101 18.16 4.69 -20.41
C ASP A 101 18.66 3.24 -20.42
N ARG A 102 18.90 2.63 -19.26
CA ARG A 102 19.30 1.23 -19.17
C ARG A 102 18.14 0.31 -19.54
N ASN A 103 18.46 -0.91 -19.96
CA ASN A 103 17.44 -1.90 -20.29
C ASN A 103 16.80 -2.52 -19.03
N ILE A 104 16.09 -1.69 -18.24
CA ILE A 104 15.34 -2.09 -17.05
C ILE A 104 13.85 -2.15 -17.41
N GLU A 105 13.19 -3.28 -17.14
CA GLU A 105 11.76 -3.46 -17.42
C GLU A 105 10.90 -2.82 -16.33
N ILE A 106 11.28 -3.03 -15.07
CA ILE A 106 10.47 -2.65 -13.90
C ILE A 106 11.35 -1.93 -12.88
N PHE A 107 10.94 -0.75 -12.49
CA PHE A 107 11.54 -0.01 -11.39
C PHE A 107 10.74 -0.21 -10.11
N ILE A 108 11.42 -0.35 -8.98
CA ILE A 108 10.83 -0.45 -7.65
C ILE A 108 11.19 0.82 -6.88
N GLU A 109 10.21 1.68 -6.64
CA GLU A 109 10.35 2.91 -5.87
C GLU A 109 10.13 2.60 -4.39
N ALA A 110 11.18 2.74 -3.59
CA ALA A 110 11.24 2.35 -2.18
C ALA A 110 11.94 3.39 -1.29
N THR A 111 11.90 4.67 -1.66
CA THR A 111 12.53 5.75 -0.89
C THR A 111 11.79 6.09 0.39
N GLY A 112 10.49 5.82 0.46
CA GLY A 112 9.61 6.19 1.59
C GLY A 112 9.37 7.70 1.70
N ASN A 113 9.80 8.51 0.73
CA ASN A 113 9.49 9.94 0.68
C ASN A 113 8.43 10.18 -0.42
N PRO A 114 7.22 10.67 -0.08
CA PRO A 114 6.13 10.82 -1.04
C PRO A 114 6.41 11.80 -2.17
N ILE A 115 7.13 12.89 -1.88
CA ILE A 115 7.48 13.94 -2.84
C ILE A 115 8.48 13.39 -3.86
N VAL A 116 9.58 12.81 -3.37
CA VAL A 116 10.64 12.24 -4.20
C VAL A 116 10.10 11.04 -4.99
N GLY A 117 9.31 10.17 -4.35
CA GLY A 117 8.68 9.02 -5.00
C GLY A 117 7.75 9.39 -6.13
N THR A 118 6.98 10.48 -5.99
CA THR A 118 6.13 11.00 -7.07
C THR A 118 6.95 11.48 -8.25
N VAL A 119 8.05 12.19 -8.04
CA VAL A 119 8.96 12.66 -9.09
C VAL A 119 9.59 11.46 -9.82
N HIS A 120 10.10 10.48 -9.06
CA HIS A 120 10.68 9.26 -9.62
C HIS A 120 9.66 8.49 -10.47
N ALA A 121 8.49 8.20 -9.92
CA ALA A 121 7.44 7.47 -10.63
C ALA A 121 7.01 8.20 -11.91
N THR A 122 6.84 9.53 -11.85
CA THR A 122 6.51 10.35 -13.02
C THR A 122 7.57 10.25 -14.11
N LYS A 123 8.85 10.33 -13.78
CA LYS A 123 9.96 10.19 -14.74
C LYS A 123 10.00 8.78 -15.36
N ILE A 124 9.87 7.73 -14.54
CA ILE A 124 9.87 6.33 -14.97
C ILE A 124 8.74 6.08 -15.98
N ILE A 125 7.52 6.51 -15.63
CA ILE A 125 6.32 6.34 -16.45
C ILE A 125 6.46 7.09 -17.80
N LYS A 126 6.94 8.36 -17.77
CA LYS A 126 7.18 9.15 -19.00
C LYS A 126 8.24 8.51 -19.90
N ASN A 127 9.18 7.76 -19.33
CA ASN A 127 10.15 6.95 -20.06
C ASN A 127 9.62 5.55 -20.47
N LYS A 128 8.29 5.34 -20.37
CA LYS A 128 7.60 4.10 -20.77
C LYS A 128 8.15 2.86 -20.08
N ARG A 129 8.43 2.96 -18.78
CA ARG A 129 8.85 1.85 -17.92
C ARG A 129 7.79 1.60 -16.84
N HIS A 130 7.68 0.33 -16.44
CA HIS A 130 6.80 -0.04 -15.32
C HIS A 130 7.40 0.40 -13.99
N VAL A 131 6.54 0.76 -13.03
CA VAL A 131 6.96 1.09 -11.67
C VAL A 131 6.11 0.37 -10.63
N VAL A 132 6.76 -0.15 -9.61
CA VAL A 132 6.13 -0.68 -8.39
C VAL A 132 6.42 0.30 -7.26
N LEU A 133 5.37 0.82 -6.65
CA LEU A 133 5.44 1.73 -5.50
C LEU A 133 5.41 0.90 -4.21
N VAL A 134 6.57 0.80 -3.55
CA VAL A 134 6.65 0.41 -2.14
C VAL A 134 6.24 1.59 -1.26
N ASN A 135 6.41 2.78 -1.79
CA ASN A 135 6.10 4.07 -1.19
C ASN A 135 4.59 4.34 -1.28
N VAL A 136 3.83 3.77 -0.34
CA VAL A 136 2.37 3.96 -0.27
C VAL A 136 2.03 5.42 -0.01
N GLU A 137 2.92 6.16 0.63
CA GLU A 137 2.81 7.60 0.89
C GLU A 137 2.76 8.40 -0.43
N ALA A 138 3.55 8.02 -1.43
CA ALA A 138 3.49 8.61 -2.77
C ALA A 138 2.18 8.23 -3.49
N ASP A 139 1.71 6.99 -3.31
CA ASP A 139 0.45 6.54 -3.90
C ASP A 139 -0.74 7.32 -3.37
N ILE A 140 -0.88 7.50 -2.06
CA ILE A 140 -2.00 8.27 -1.49
C ILE A 140 -1.91 9.76 -1.85
N THR A 141 -0.70 10.30 -1.98
CA THR A 141 -0.49 11.72 -2.29
C THR A 141 -0.78 12.03 -3.74
N CYS A 142 -0.35 11.18 -4.67
CA CYS A 142 -0.40 11.43 -6.13
C CYS A 142 -0.84 10.22 -6.97
N GLY A 143 -1.31 9.13 -6.36
CA GLY A 143 -1.51 7.84 -7.03
C GLY A 143 -2.53 7.84 -8.15
N LYS A 144 -3.60 8.63 -8.05
CA LYS A 144 -4.58 8.71 -9.14
C LYS A 144 -3.96 9.33 -10.39
N TYR A 145 -3.17 10.39 -10.24
CA TYR A 145 -2.41 10.96 -11.35
C TYR A 145 -1.41 9.94 -11.93
N LEU A 146 -0.63 9.28 -11.07
CA LEU A 146 0.37 8.30 -11.51
C LEU A 146 -0.26 7.12 -12.24
N SER A 147 -1.39 6.61 -11.76
CA SER A 147 -2.14 5.52 -12.41
C SER A 147 -2.66 5.91 -13.80
N ASP A 148 -3.24 7.11 -13.93
CA ASP A 148 -3.74 7.59 -15.21
C ASP A 148 -2.59 7.92 -16.17
N LEU A 149 -1.51 8.49 -15.66
CA LEU A 149 -0.29 8.74 -16.45
C LEU A 149 0.29 7.43 -16.98
N ALA A 150 0.36 6.39 -16.14
CA ALA A 150 0.85 5.07 -16.54
C ALA A 150 -0.04 4.44 -17.61
N LYS A 151 -1.35 4.49 -17.44
CA LYS A 151 -2.32 4.02 -18.43
C LYS A 151 -2.13 4.71 -19.78
N ASN A 152 -1.98 6.03 -19.77
CA ASN A 152 -1.80 6.83 -21.00
C ASN A 152 -0.46 6.57 -21.68
N ASN A 153 0.55 6.12 -20.97
CA ASN A 153 1.86 5.74 -21.51
C ASN A 153 1.98 4.23 -21.83
N GLY A 154 0.92 3.42 -21.61
CA GLY A 154 0.92 1.99 -21.89
C GLY A 154 1.81 1.17 -20.95
N VAL A 155 2.04 1.67 -19.74
CA VAL A 155 2.83 1.01 -18.68
C VAL A 155 2.02 0.82 -17.41
N ILE A 156 2.58 0.13 -16.44
CA ILE A 156 1.93 -0.16 -15.15
C ILE A 156 2.61 0.64 -14.05
N CYS A 157 1.79 1.32 -13.23
CA CYS A 157 2.11 1.79 -11.91
C CYS A 157 1.35 0.88 -10.91
N SER A 158 2.07 0.16 -10.07
CA SER A 158 1.50 -0.86 -9.17
C SER A 158 1.90 -0.61 -7.73
N MET A 159 0.98 -0.86 -6.81
CA MET A 159 1.32 -1.05 -5.39
C MET A 159 2.16 -2.33 -5.24
N ALA A 160 3.07 -2.34 -4.26
CA ALA A 160 3.90 -3.50 -3.96
C ALA A 160 3.11 -4.61 -3.27
N TYR A 161 3.21 -5.85 -3.77
CA TYR A 161 2.64 -7.02 -3.10
C TYR A 161 3.46 -7.38 -1.87
N GLY A 162 2.77 -7.85 -0.83
CA GLY A 162 3.33 -8.08 0.50
C GLY A 162 3.15 -6.89 1.43
N ASP A 163 2.79 -5.72 0.91
CA ASP A 163 2.26 -4.62 1.72
C ASP A 163 0.73 -4.77 1.88
N GLN A 164 0.20 -4.31 2.99
CA GLN A 164 -1.20 -4.57 3.38
C GLN A 164 -2.24 -4.10 2.36
N PRO A 165 -2.13 -2.93 1.71
CA PRO A 165 -3.08 -2.53 0.68
C PRO A 165 -3.24 -3.55 -0.46
N SER A 166 -2.15 -4.06 -1.02
CA SER A 166 -2.21 -5.05 -2.11
C SER A 166 -2.87 -6.36 -1.68
N LEU A 167 -2.62 -6.82 -0.46
CA LEU A 167 -3.21 -8.05 0.09
C LEU A 167 -4.71 -7.90 0.35
N ILE A 168 -5.15 -6.71 0.80
CA ILE A 168 -6.57 -6.39 0.96
C ILE A 168 -7.25 -6.34 -0.41
N LEU A 169 -6.61 -5.71 -1.41
CA LEU A 169 -7.14 -5.60 -2.76
C LEU A 169 -7.29 -6.97 -3.45
N GLU A 170 -6.36 -7.90 -3.21
CA GLU A 170 -6.48 -9.28 -3.69
C GLU A 170 -7.72 -9.97 -3.13
N GLN A 171 -7.97 -9.86 -1.82
CA GLN A 171 -9.17 -10.43 -1.19
C GLN A 171 -10.45 -9.75 -1.70
N ILE A 172 -10.44 -8.43 -1.90
CA ILE A 172 -11.57 -7.68 -2.46
C ILE A 172 -11.86 -8.13 -3.89
N GLU A 173 -10.82 -8.27 -4.73
CA GLU A 173 -10.96 -8.73 -6.11
C GLU A 173 -11.57 -10.13 -6.15
N TRP A 174 -11.02 -11.06 -5.34
CA TRP A 174 -11.57 -12.41 -5.20
C TRP A 174 -13.06 -12.37 -4.84
N ALA A 175 -13.44 -11.60 -3.81
CA ALA A 175 -14.83 -11.53 -3.36
C ALA A 175 -15.77 -10.98 -4.46
N ARG A 176 -15.38 -9.89 -5.11
CA ARG A 176 -16.19 -9.23 -6.15
C ARG A 176 -16.34 -10.07 -7.41
N LEU A 177 -15.26 -10.75 -7.85
CA LEU A 177 -15.30 -11.66 -9.01
C LEU A 177 -16.23 -12.85 -8.77
N ASN A 178 -16.35 -13.30 -7.52
CA ASN A 178 -17.28 -14.38 -7.12
C ASN A 178 -18.67 -13.86 -6.72
N GLY A 179 -18.97 -12.59 -6.96
CA GLY A 179 -20.29 -12.01 -6.75
C GLY A 179 -20.62 -11.66 -5.31
N PHE A 180 -19.67 -11.70 -4.37
CA PHE A 180 -19.87 -11.26 -2.99
C PHE A 180 -19.86 -9.74 -2.88
N THR A 181 -20.65 -9.21 -1.95
CA THR A 181 -20.58 -7.80 -1.56
C THR A 181 -19.53 -7.66 -0.46
N VAL A 182 -18.52 -6.83 -0.69
CA VAL A 182 -17.54 -6.46 0.35
C VAL A 182 -18.15 -5.35 1.21
N VAL A 183 -18.31 -5.63 2.48
CA VAL A 183 -18.97 -4.76 3.48
C VAL A 183 -17.96 -3.93 4.25
N CYS A 184 -16.86 -4.55 4.63
CA CYS A 184 -15.73 -3.91 5.29
C CYS A 184 -14.43 -4.50 4.76
N ALA A 185 -13.40 -3.70 4.69
CA ALA A 185 -12.05 -4.18 4.39
C ALA A 185 -11.03 -3.41 5.22
N GLY A 186 -9.97 -4.09 5.66
CA GLY A 186 -8.97 -3.43 6.47
C GLY A 186 -7.87 -4.33 7.00
N LYS A 187 -7.25 -3.86 8.04
CA LYS A 187 -6.09 -4.50 8.66
C LYS A 187 -6.18 -4.51 10.18
N GLY A 188 -5.31 -5.28 10.82
CA GLY A 188 -5.05 -5.16 12.25
C GLY A 188 -3.81 -4.31 12.53
N THR A 189 -3.77 -3.74 13.73
CA THR A 189 -2.60 -3.01 14.25
C THR A 189 -2.60 -3.00 15.77
N LYS A 190 -1.49 -2.62 16.38
CA LYS A 190 -1.44 -2.28 17.81
C LYS A 190 -1.75 -0.80 17.97
N TYR A 191 -2.93 -0.47 18.48
CA TYR A 191 -3.35 0.93 18.64
C TYR A 191 -4.06 1.17 19.96
N HIS A 192 -3.80 2.34 20.54
CA HIS A 192 -4.51 2.89 21.67
C HIS A 192 -4.63 4.42 21.47
N PRO A 193 -5.74 5.09 21.87
CA PRO A 193 -5.90 6.54 21.65
C PRO A 193 -4.75 7.40 22.17
N THR A 194 -4.12 7.00 23.30
CA THR A 194 -2.95 7.73 23.82
C THR A 194 -1.71 7.66 22.93
N PHE A 195 -1.66 6.72 21.99
CA PHE A 195 -0.53 6.57 21.06
C PHE A 195 -0.54 7.59 19.93
N GLU A 196 -1.66 8.27 19.69
CA GLU A 196 -1.75 9.35 18.68
C GLU A 196 -0.68 10.44 18.90
N TYR A 197 -0.28 10.64 20.15
CA TYR A 197 0.73 11.64 20.52
C TYR A 197 2.12 11.06 20.74
N SER A 198 2.32 9.79 20.43
CA SER A 198 3.64 9.17 20.46
C SER A 198 4.60 9.85 19.47
N THR A 199 5.85 9.90 19.87
CA THR A 199 6.92 10.54 19.10
C THR A 199 8.06 9.54 18.85
N PRO A 200 9.00 9.82 17.95
CA PRO A 200 10.19 9.00 17.78
C PRO A 200 10.99 8.74 19.07
N ASP A 201 10.87 9.62 20.07
CA ASP A 201 11.55 9.45 21.36
C ASP A 201 10.78 8.53 22.32
N THR A 202 9.44 8.44 22.20
CA THR A 202 8.59 7.66 23.11
C THR A 202 8.17 6.29 22.55
N VAL A 203 8.34 6.09 21.26
CA VAL A 203 7.82 4.92 20.53
C VAL A 203 8.29 3.59 21.12
N TRP A 204 9.56 3.49 21.49
CA TRP A 204 10.14 2.21 21.96
C TRP A 204 9.55 1.74 23.28
N GLY A 205 9.20 2.66 24.17
CA GLY A 205 8.52 2.34 25.42
C GLY A 205 7.18 1.62 25.20
N HIS A 206 6.43 2.00 24.13
CA HIS A 206 5.17 1.34 23.79
C HIS A 206 5.35 -0.05 23.17
N TYR A 207 6.54 -0.35 22.61
CA TYR A 207 6.90 -1.69 22.14
C TYR A 207 7.64 -2.52 23.19
N GLY A 208 7.92 -1.99 24.38
CA GLY A 208 8.70 -2.67 25.41
C GLY A 208 10.17 -2.86 25.02
N LEU A 209 10.71 -1.97 24.18
CA LEU A 209 12.08 -1.98 23.70
C LEU A 209 12.87 -0.81 24.30
N THR A 210 14.19 -0.99 24.43
CA THR A 210 15.08 0.12 24.68
C THR A 210 15.51 0.77 23.35
N LYS A 211 15.79 2.07 23.37
CA LYS A 211 16.30 2.80 22.19
C LYS A 211 17.57 2.16 21.64
N GLU A 212 18.47 1.72 22.51
CA GLU A 212 19.72 1.08 22.13
C GLU A 212 19.50 -0.21 21.34
N ARG A 213 18.65 -1.12 21.87
CA ARG A 213 18.32 -2.38 21.20
C ARG A 213 17.61 -2.14 19.87
N ALA A 214 16.67 -1.21 19.81
CA ALA A 214 15.89 -0.96 18.62
C ALA A 214 16.71 -0.29 17.50
N GLU A 215 17.39 0.82 17.83
CA GLU A 215 18.05 1.65 16.81
C GLU A 215 19.46 1.17 16.50
N LYS A 216 20.30 0.90 17.52
CA LYS A 216 21.71 0.55 17.29
C LYS A 216 21.91 -0.91 16.92
N GLU A 217 21.26 -1.86 17.63
CA GLU A 217 21.46 -3.28 17.39
C GLU A 217 20.61 -3.79 16.21
N SER A 218 19.37 -3.32 16.08
CA SER A 218 18.40 -3.80 15.08
C SER A 218 18.21 -2.87 13.90
N GLY A 219 18.77 -1.65 13.92
CA GLY A 219 18.68 -0.67 12.84
C GLY A 219 17.24 -0.22 12.53
N MET A 220 16.35 -0.23 13.52
CA MET A 220 14.95 0.17 13.35
C MET A 220 14.86 1.70 13.27
N ASN A 221 14.02 2.21 12.36
CA ASN A 221 13.77 3.64 12.22
C ASN A 221 12.66 4.08 13.19
N PRO A 222 12.93 4.92 14.20
CA PRO A 222 11.96 5.31 15.21
C PRO A 222 10.74 6.04 14.61
N LYS A 223 10.95 6.84 13.57
CA LYS A 223 9.90 7.60 12.90
C LYS A 223 8.91 6.66 12.18
N MET A 224 9.44 5.66 11.46
CA MET A 224 8.61 4.65 10.80
C MET A 224 7.82 3.82 11.82
N PHE A 225 8.45 3.36 12.92
CA PHE A 225 7.76 2.62 13.97
C PHE A 225 6.72 3.48 14.69
N ASN A 226 6.99 4.77 14.84
CA ASN A 226 6.04 5.71 15.41
C ASN A 226 4.82 5.90 14.49
N SER A 227 4.99 5.94 13.18
CA SER A 227 3.88 6.00 12.22
C SER A 227 2.94 4.79 12.33
N PHE A 228 3.48 3.59 12.55
CA PHE A 228 2.65 2.40 12.82
C PHE A 228 1.84 2.55 14.11
N LEU A 229 2.43 3.13 15.13
CA LEU A 229 1.85 3.23 16.47
C LEU A 229 0.83 4.36 16.59
N CYS A 230 1.14 5.55 16.06
CA CYS A 230 0.26 6.73 16.20
C CYS A 230 -0.94 6.73 15.23
N GLY A 231 -1.03 5.75 14.35
CA GLY A 231 -2.14 5.59 13.42
C GLY A 231 -1.93 6.21 12.04
N ASP A 232 -0.84 6.94 11.81
CA ASP A 232 -0.53 7.58 10.53
C ASP A 232 -0.47 6.55 9.40
N LYS A 233 0.32 5.49 9.58
CA LYS A 233 0.43 4.41 8.58
C LYS A 233 -0.90 3.70 8.32
N SER A 234 -1.71 3.54 9.36
CA SER A 234 -3.06 2.98 9.21
C SER A 234 -3.97 3.88 8.36
N ALA A 235 -3.92 5.19 8.56
CA ALA A 235 -4.67 6.15 7.74
C ALA A 235 -4.19 6.14 6.28
N ILE A 236 -2.87 6.07 6.05
CA ILE A 236 -2.23 5.99 4.74
C ILE A 236 -2.69 4.73 3.99
N GLU A 237 -2.57 3.56 4.60
CA GLU A 237 -2.92 2.31 3.95
C GLU A 237 -4.42 2.18 3.69
N MET A 238 -5.28 2.65 4.60
CA MET A 238 -6.73 2.67 4.35
C MET A 238 -7.13 3.71 3.30
N CYS A 239 -6.41 4.81 3.18
CA CYS A 239 -6.56 5.75 2.07
C CYS A 239 -6.27 5.06 0.72
N ALA A 240 -5.15 4.33 0.62
CA ALA A 240 -4.79 3.58 -0.58
C ALA A 240 -5.87 2.53 -0.95
N VAL A 241 -6.37 1.77 0.02
CA VAL A 241 -7.45 0.78 -0.19
C VAL A 241 -8.74 1.46 -0.62
N SER A 242 -9.15 2.57 0.03
CA SER A 242 -10.34 3.35 -0.33
C SER A 242 -10.26 3.83 -1.77
N ASN A 243 -9.13 4.41 -2.17
CA ASN A 243 -8.90 4.96 -3.51
C ASN A 243 -8.83 3.87 -4.58
N ALA A 244 -8.25 2.71 -4.27
CA ALA A 244 -8.13 1.60 -5.21
C ALA A 244 -9.42 0.80 -5.36
N ALA A 245 -10.14 0.52 -4.26
CA ALA A 245 -11.30 -0.36 -4.23
C ALA A 245 -12.65 0.37 -4.27
N ASN A 246 -12.67 1.70 -4.28
CA ASN A 246 -13.88 2.51 -4.17
C ASN A 246 -14.69 2.18 -2.90
N LEU A 247 -13.99 2.09 -1.77
CA LEU A 247 -14.60 1.94 -0.45
C LEU A 247 -14.71 3.30 0.24
N LYS A 248 -15.65 3.41 1.17
CA LYS A 248 -15.94 4.65 1.90
C LYS A 248 -14.99 4.84 3.07
N CYS A 249 -14.67 6.08 3.38
CA CYS A 249 -14.02 6.47 4.63
C CYS A 249 -15.06 6.61 5.73
N PRO A 250 -14.75 6.25 7.00
CA PRO A 250 -15.55 6.63 8.14
C PRO A 250 -15.68 8.16 8.25
N SER A 251 -16.83 8.68 8.67
CA SER A 251 -17.10 10.14 8.73
C SER A 251 -16.13 10.90 9.63
N ASN A 252 -15.69 10.28 10.71
CA ASN A 252 -14.81 10.87 11.73
C ASN A 252 -13.39 10.27 11.76
N GLY A 253 -12.97 9.61 10.68
CA GLY A 253 -11.70 8.89 10.61
C GLY A 253 -11.81 7.48 11.21
N LEU A 254 -10.69 6.74 11.17
CA LEU A 254 -10.62 5.37 11.68
C LEU A 254 -10.88 5.31 13.18
N THR A 255 -11.59 4.27 13.63
CA THR A 255 -12.03 4.12 15.01
C THR A 255 -11.22 3.10 15.81
N PHE A 256 -10.49 2.23 15.14
CA PHE A 256 -9.62 1.21 15.73
C PHE A 256 -10.29 0.34 16.81
N PRO A 257 -11.48 -0.23 16.58
CA PRO A 257 -12.13 -1.05 17.60
C PRO A 257 -11.26 -2.28 17.96
N PRO A 258 -11.22 -2.67 19.24
CA PRO A 258 -10.53 -3.88 19.68
C PRO A 258 -11.32 -5.12 19.25
N VAL A 259 -10.81 -5.87 18.27
CA VAL A 259 -11.52 -7.01 17.66
C VAL A 259 -10.55 -8.16 17.34
N GLY A 260 -10.88 -9.36 17.82
CA GLY A 260 -10.22 -10.61 17.41
C GLY A 260 -10.81 -11.19 16.13
N VAL A 261 -10.07 -12.07 15.46
CA VAL A 261 -10.45 -12.59 14.12
C VAL A 261 -11.80 -13.29 14.11
N TYR A 262 -12.20 -13.96 15.16
CA TYR A 262 -13.49 -14.66 15.26
C TYR A 262 -14.69 -13.73 15.52
N ASP A 263 -14.44 -12.46 15.83
CA ASP A 263 -15.47 -11.44 16.03
C ASP A 263 -15.56 -10.44 14.87
N ILE A 264 -14.67 -10.51 13.88
CA ILE A 264 -14.68 -9.59 12.73
C ILE A 264 -16.04 -9.60 12.03
N ALA A 265 -16.60 -10.77 11.73
CA ALA A 265 -17.90 -10.90 11.05
C ALA A 265 -19.07 -10.33 11.86
N LYS A 266 -18.95 -10.23 13.19
CA LYS A 266 -19.98 -9.71 14.10
C LYS A 266 -19.84 -8.21 14.35
N LYS A 267 -18.58 -7.71 14.37
CA LYS A 267 -18.25 -6.34 14.77
C LYS A 267 -18.07 -5.41 13.56
N MET A 268 -17.43 -5.90 12.49
CA MET A 268 -17.08 -5.07 11.34
C MET A 268 -18.18 -5.11 10.27
N ILE A 269 -19.42 -4.94 10.70
CA ILE A 269 -20.63 -4.83 9.91
C ILE A 269 -21.37 -3.53 10.27
N PRO A 270 -22.32 -3.05 9.44
CA PRO A 270 -23.00 -1.77 9.68
C PRO A 270 -23.71 -1.69 11.03
N ASN A 271 -23.73 -0.51 11.61
CA ASN A 271 -24.44 -0.22 12.88
C ASN A 271 -25.90 -0.64 12.86
N LYS A 272 -26.59 -0.45 11.71
CA LYS A 272 -27.99 -0.88 11.53
C LYS A 272 -28.20 -2.39 11.63
N ASP A 273 -27.13 -3.18 11.44
CA ASP A 273 -27.13 -4.64 11.53
C ASP A 273 -26.42 -5.13 12.82
N GLY A 274 -26.19 -4.22 13.78
CA GLY A 274 -25.63 -4.50 15.10
C GLY A 274 -24.09 -4.45 15.21
N GLY A 275 -23.41 -3.96 14.17
CA GLY A 275 -21.95 -3.81 14.15
C GLY A 275 -21.44 -2.42 14.52
N LEU A 276 -20.21 -2.11 14.12
CA LEU A 276 -19.47 -0.90 14.51
C LEU A 276 -19.17 0.06 13.36
N ILE A 277 -19.38 -0.33 12.09
CA ILE A 277 -19.09 0.54 10.95
C ILE A 277 -20.33 1.36 10.54
N GLU A 278 -20.08 2.52 9.94
CA GLU A 278 -21.16 3.44 9.55
C GLU A 278 -21.83 3.00 8.23
N PHE A 279 -21.05 2.48 7.29
CA PHE A 279 -21.49 2.26 5.91
C PHE A 279 -21.21 0.84 5.42
N ASP A 280 -22.05 0.34 4.55
CA ASP A 280 -21.68 -0.78 3.66
C ASP A 280 -20.56 -0.32 2.72
N GLY A 281 -19.50 -1.11 2.61
CA GLY A 281 -18.33 -0.81 1.78
C GLY A 281 -17.39 0.22 2.41
N GLN A 282 -17.09 0.07 3.70
CA GLN A 282 -16.21 0.95 4.48
C GLN A 282 -14.82 0.33 4.68
N VAL A 283 -13.78 1.16 4.75
CA VAL A 283 -12.47 0.76 5.28
C VAL A 283 -12.40 0.98 6.79
N GLU A 284 -11.80 0.05 7.53
CA GLU A 284 -11.59 0.22 8.98
C GLU A 284 -10.39 -0.60 9.48
N VAL A 285 -9.73 -0.12 10.53
CA VAL A 285 -8.60 -0.80 11.17
C VAL A 285 -9.02 -1.32 12.54
N ILE A 286 -8.68 -2.56 12.85
CA ILE A 286 -8.96 -3.16 14.16
C ILE A 286 -7.72 -3.14 15.05
N SER A 287 -7.92 -2.84 16.36
CA SER A 287 -6.85 -2.86 17.33
C SER A 287 -6.64 -4.25 17.92
N SER A 288 -5.36 -4.60 18.13
CA SER A 288 -4.94 -5.83 18.82
C SER A 288 -4.89 -5.68 20.36
N ILE A 289 -5.18 -4.51 20.87
CA ILE A 289 -5.26 -4.22 22.30
C ILE A 289 -6.55 -3.45 22.61
N ASP A 290 -7.07 -3.62 23.83
CA ASP A 290 -8.21 -2.89 24.30
C ASP A 290 -7.84 -1.52 24.92
N LEU A 291 -8.84 -0.80 25.47
CA LEU A 291 -8.65 0.48 26.14
C LEU A 291 -7.91 0.39 27.50
N GLU A 292 -7.70 -0.80 28.01
CA GLU A 292 -6.86 -1.09 29.18
C GLU A 292 -5.45 -1.54 28.75
N LYS A 293 -5.15 -1.52 27.45
CA LYS A 293 -3.90 -1.98 26.82
C LYS A 293 -3.64 -3.48 26.97
N LYS A 294 -4.67 -4.28 27.22
CA LYS A 294 -4.59 -5.74 27.23
C LYS A 294 -4.69 -6.29 25.82
N ASP A 295 -3.93 -7.34 25.54
CA ASP A 295 -3.98 -8.00 24.23
C ASP A 295 -5.35 -8.65 24.00
N ILE A 296 -5.87 -8.49 22.78
CA ILE A 296 -7.10 -9.12 22.33
C ILE A 296 -6.79 -10.58 21.95
N PRO A 297 -7.55 -11.56 22.46
CA PRO A 297 -7.38 -12.94 22.03
C PRO A 297 -7.59 -13.12 20.53
N ASN A 298 -6.70 -13.86 19.88
CA ASN A 298 -6.71 -14.08 18.43
C ASN A 298 -6.73 -12.77 17.63
N ASP A 299 -5.91 -11.82 18.03
CA ASP A 299 -5.78 -10.54 17.34
C ASP A 299 -5.25 -10.70 15.91
N LEU A 300 -5.40 -9.64 15.11
CA LEU A 300 -4.94 -9.58 13.72
C LEU A 300 -3.81 -8.56 13.53
N ARG A 301 -2.95 -8.35 14.52
CA ARG A 301 -1.92 -7.27 14.55
C ARG A 301 -1.13 -7.11 13.26
N TRP A 302 -0.83 -8.21 12.57
CA TRP A 302 0.03 -8.25 11.39
C TRP A 302 -0.71 -8.59 10.11
N GLY A 303 -2.02 -8.72 10.18
CA GLY A 303 -2.81 -9.25 9.07
C GLY A 303 -3.79 -8.25 8.46
N VAL A 304 -4.52 -8.77 7.48
CA VAL A 304 -5.55 -8.06 6.73
C VAL A 304 -6.84 -8.85 6.71
N TYR A 305 -7.98 -8.18 6.49
CA TYR A 305 -9.28 -8.83 6.45
C TYR A 305 -10.25 -8.16 5.49
N ILE A 306 -11.25 -8.91 5.09
CA ILE A 306 -12.49 -8.41 4.50
C ILE A 306 -13.69 -9.03 5.18
N VAL A 307 -14.82 -8.31 5.17
CA VAL A 307 -16.13 -8.84 5.52
C VAL A 307 -16.99 -8.86 4.27
N ILE A 308 -17.59 -10.01 3.98
CA ILE A 308 -18.46 -10.24 2.84
C ILE A 308 -19.90 -10.51 3.31
N LYS A 309 -20.87 -10.16 2.45
CA LYS A 309 -22.28 -10.37 2.70
C LYS A 309 -22.87 -11.39 1.72
N ALA A 310 -23.66 -12.33 2.24
CA ALA A 310 -24.47 -13.24 1.44
C ALA A 310 -25.56 -12.46 0.71
N LYS A 311 -25.81 -12.80 -0.57
CA LYS A 311 -26.84 -12.16 -1.38
C LYS A 311 -28.20 -12.87 -1.32
N ASN A 312 -28.25 -14.09 -0.81
CA ASN A 312 -29.47 -14.91 -0.69
C ASN A 312 -29.31 -15.97 0.40
N GLU A 313 -30.42 -16.59 0.79
CA GLU A 313 -30.46 -17.61 1.84
C GLU A 313 -29.59 -18.85 1.53
N TYR A 314 -29.48 -19.25 0.27
CA TYR A 314 -28.64 -20.38 -0.10
C TYR A 314 -27.17 -20.12 0.24
N VAL A 315 -26.64 -18.98 -0.18
CA VAL A 315 -25.24 -18.57 0.12
C VAL A 315 -25.01 -18.41 1.62
N LYS A 316 -25.98 -17.86 2.35
CA LYS A 316 -25.95 -17.76 3.80
C LYS A 316 -25.84 -19.12 4.47
N ASN A 317 -26.63 -20.10 4.03
CA ASN A 317 -26.54 -21.47 4.55
C ASN A 317 -25.18 -22.09 4.21
N CYS A 318 -24.64 -21.85 3.02
CA CYS A 318 -23.27 -22.30 2.67
C CYS A 318 -22.23 -21.75 3.63
N PHE A 319 -22.28 -20.48 4.06
CA PHE A 319 -21.32 -19.95 5.04
C PHE A 319 -21.28 -20.81 6.30
N LYS A 320 -22.44 -21.20 6.80
CA LYS A 320 -22.58 -22.06 7.98
C LYS A 320 -22.09 -23.49 7.70
N ASP A 321 -22.51 -24.08 6.58
CA ASP A 321 -22.20 -25.47 6.24
C ASP A 321 -20.69 -25.70 6.01
N TYR A 322 -20.00 -24.67 5.49
CA TYR A 322 -18.55 -24.71 5.30
C TYR A 322 -17.77 -24.25 6.53
N GLY A 323 -18.44 -23.96 7.66
CA GLY A 323 -17.78 -23.59 8.93
C GLY A 323 -17.09 -22.23 8.90
N MET A 324 -17.57 -21.32 8.05
CA MET A 324 -17.03 -19.96 7.99
C MET A 324 -17.38 -19.17 9.25
N VAL A 325 -16.54 -18.24 9.66
CA VAL A 325 -16.85 -17.33 10.76
C VAL A 325 -17.92 -16.34 10.32
N THR A 326 -19.08 -16.36 10.99
CA THR A 326 -20.24 -15.54 10.65
C THR A 326 -20.69 -14.67 11.81
N ASP A 327 -21.50 -13.66 11.50
CA ASP A 327 -22.31 -12.93 12.45
C ASP A 327 -23.46 -13.82 13.00
N THR A 328 -24.22 -13.30 13.97
CA THR A 328 -25.35 -14.03 14.57
C THR A 328 -26.47 -14.34 13.58
N SER A 329 -26.69 -13.48 12.57
CA SER A 329 -27.70 -13.71 11.54
C SER A 329 -27.24 -14.70 10.47
N GLY A 330 -25.94 -14.94 10.34
CA GLY A 330 -25.33 -15.74 9.27
C GLY A 330 -25.22 -15.02 7.91
N ASN A 331 -25.63 -13.74 7.84
CA ASN A 331 -25.59 -12.96 6.59
C ASN A 331 -24.21 -12.46 6.24
N TYR A 332 -23.32 -12.32 7.20
CA TYR A 332 -21.96 -11.78 7.05
C TYR A 332 -20.94 -12.85 7.40
N SER A 333 -19.85 -12.85 6.67
CA SER A 333 -18.69 -13.71 6.96
C SER A 333 -17.39 -12.93 6.82
N ALA A 334 -16.38 -13.31 7.59
CA ALA A 334 -15.05 -12.71 7.54
C ALA A 334 -14.04 -13.66 6.93
N ILE A 335 -13.15 -13.09 6.13
CA ILE A 335 -11.96 -13.75 5.59
C ILE A 335 -10.77 -12.89 5.99
N TRP A 336 -9.70 -13.53 6.46
CA TRP A 336 -8.50 -12.83 6.87
C TRP A 336 -7.24 -13.59 6.49
N ARG A 337 -6.16 -12.82 6.35
CA ARG A 337 -4.79 -13.33 6.26
C ARG A 337 -4.04 -12.85 7.50
N PRO A 338 -3.49 -13.76 8.34
CA PRO A 338 -2.99 -13.40 9.67
C PRO A 338 -1.66 -12.63 9.66
N TYR A 339 -0.99 -12.51 8.52
CA TYR A 339 0.31 -11.85 8.39
C TYR A 339 0.49 -11.25 7.00
N HIS A 340 1.49 -10.37 6.88
CA HIS A 340 2.04 -9.86 5.63
C HIS A 340 3.57 -9.84 5.73
N TYR A 341 4.25 -10.00 4.60
CA TYR A 341 5.71 -10.03 4.55
C TYR A 341 6.24 -8.96 3.59
N ILE A 342 6.50 -7.77 4.12
CA ILE A 342 7.09 -6.67 3.35
C ILE A 342 8.39 -7.12 2.69
N GLY A 343 8.57 -6.78 1.42
CA GLY A 343 9.76 -7.14 0.65
C GLY A 343 9.87 -8.62 0.27
N LEU A 344 9.61 -9.56 1.18
CA LEU A 344 9.70 -11.01 0.89
C LEU A 344 8.71 -11.46 -0.20
N GLU A 345 7.59 -10.78 -0.33
CA GLU A 345 6.54 -11.09 -1.31
C GLU A 345 6.58 -10.19 -2.56
N LEU A 346 7.54 -9.25 -2.65
CA LEU A 346 7.62 -8.28 -3.75
C LEU A 346 7.75 -8.94 -5.13
N ALA A 347 8.38 -10.10 -5.21
CA ALA A 347 8.53 -10.86 -6.46
C ALA A 347 7.17 -11.12 -7.15
N GLN A 348 6.08 -11.23 -6.40
CA GLN A 348 4.73 -11.37 -6.95
C GLN A 348 4.33 -10.17 -7.84
N SER A 349 4.65 -8.93 -7.44
CA SER A 349 4.42 -7.75 -8.27
C SER A 349 5.28 -7.79 -9.55
N ILE A 350 6.56 -8.12 -9.41
CA ILE A 350 7.49 -8.20 -10.53
C ILE A 350 6.99 -9.23 -11.57
N TYR A 351 6.65 -10.44 -11.13
CA TYR A 351 6.15 -11.48 -12.02
C TYR A 351 4.77 -11.15 -12.62
N SER A 352 3.85 -10.58 -11.83
CA SER A 352 2.53 -10.19 -12.31
C SER A 352 2.62 -9.16 -13.44
N ILE A 353 3.51 -8.19 -13.31
CA ILE A 353 3.74 -7.17 -14.35
C ILE A 353 4.43 -7.79 -15.57
N ALA A 354 5.55 -8.49 -15.38
CA ALA A 354 6.38 -8.97 -16.48
C ALA A 354 5.74 -10.11 -17.30
N LEU A 355 4.89 -10.94 -16.67
CA LEU A 355 4.33 -12.14 -17.30
C LEU A 355 2.85 -11.98 -17.69
N ASP A 356 2.09 -11.16 -16.97
CA ASP A 356 0.65 -10.97 -17.20
C ASP A 356 0.25 -9.54 -17.54
N ASN A 357 1.20 -8.60 -17.52
CA ASN A 357 0.91 -7.18 -17.69
C ASN A 357 -0.19 -6.71 -16.70
N ARG A 358 -0.10 -7.13 -15.44
CA ARG A 358 -1.11 -6.91 -14.41
C ARG A 358 -0.50 -6.30 -13.16
N ALA A 359 -1.10 -5.20 -12.67
CA ALA A 359 -0.77 -4.62 -11.37
C ALA A 359 -1.27 -5.51 -10.23
N THR A 360 -0.58 -5.49 -9.09
CA THR A 360 -1.01 -6.12 -7.83
C THR A 360 -1.87 -5.20 -6.95
N GLY A 361 -2.06 -3.98 -7.39
CA GLY A 361 -2.92 -2.96 -6.83
C GLY A 361 -2.63 -1.63 -7.51
N PHE A 362 -3.61 -0.76 -7.67
CA PHE A 362 -3.43 0.59 -8.21
C PHE A 362 -4.59 1.50 -7.85
N THR A 363 -4.33 2.77 -7.74
CA THR A 363 -5.32 3.79 -7.41
C THR A 363 -6.25 4.06 -8.60
N LYS A 364 -7.56 3.79 -8.41
CA LYS A 364 -8.62 3.98 -9.43
C LYS A 364 -9.33 5.31 -9.31
N ASN A 365 -9.52 5.78 -8.07
CA ASN A 365 -10.30 6.96 -7.74
C ASN A 365 -9.53 7.86 -6.79
N TYR A 366 -10.05 9.05 -6.55
CA TYR A 366 -9.58 9.92 -5.48
C TYR A 366 -10.76 10.20 -4.52
N ASN A 367 -11.06 9.21 -3.66
CA ASN A 367 -12.17 9.25 -2.70
C ASN A 367 -11.71 9.70 -1.31
N ALA A 368 -10.48 9.39 -0.97
CA ALA A 368 -9.88 9.57 0.34
C ALA A 368 -8.59 10.39 0.25
N ASP A 369 -8.28 11.06 1.35
CA ASP A 369 -7.01 11.72 1.61
C ASP A 369 -6.64 11.54 3.09
N VAL A 370 -5.39 11.84 3.46
CA VAL A 370 -4.94 11.82 4.85
C VAL A 370 -4.66 13.23 5.30
N ALA A 371 -5.52 13.76 6.16
CA ALA A 371 -5.40 15.10 6.72
C ALA A 371 -4.29 15.18 7.76
N SER A 372 -3.60 16.32 7.82
CA SER A 372 -2.62 16.63 8.85
C SER A 372 -3.26 17.40 10.01
N TYR A 373 -3.03 16.91 11.23
CA TYR A 373 -3.39 17.59 12.48
C TYR A 373 -2.13 17.88 13.29
N ALA A 374 -2.06 19.03 13.92
CA ALA A 374 -0.92 19.40 14.77
C ALA A 374 -0.86 18.45 15.99
N LYS A 375 0.25 17.77 16.18
CA LYS A 375 0.49 16.85 17.32
C LYS A 375 0.86 17.61 18.60
N LYS A 376 1.36 18.82 18.46
CA LYS A 376 1.74 19.78 19.49
C LYS A 376 1.42 21.20 19.01
N ASP A 377 1.57 22.19 19.88
CA ASP A 377 1.57 23.58 19.43
C ASP A 377 2.76 23.82 18.48
N LEU A 378 2.49 24.35 17.30
CA LEU A 378 3.47 24.72 16.29
C LEU A 378 3.63 26.24 16.29
N LYS A 379 4.85 26.72 16.11
CA LYS A 379 5.14 28.14 16.02
C LYS A 379 5.34 28.58 14.56
N ALA A 380 5.05 29.86 14.29
CA ALA A 380 5.41 30.45 13.01
C ALA A 380 6.90 30.28 12.75
N GLY A 381 7.26 29.84 11.53
CA GLY A 381 8.64 29.50 11.15
C GLY A 381 9.09 28.09 11.53
N GLU A 382 8.27 27.30 12.24
CA GLU A 382 8.61 25.93 12.58
C GLU A 382 8.50 25.02 11.37
N LYS A 383 9.54 24.20 11.16
CA LYS A 383 9.60 23.24 10.09
C LYS A 383 8.94 21.91 10.53
N LEU A 384 7.97 21.46 9.75
CA LEU A 384 7.33 20.17 9.96
C LEU A 384 8.25 19.04 9.53
N ASP A 385 8.10 17.90 10.17
CA ASP A 385 9.00 16.77 10.03
C ASP A 385 8.35 15.51 9.40
N GLY A 386 7.16 15.63 8.85
CA GLY A 386 6.50 14.56 8.09
C GLY A 386 5.84 13.48 8.94
N GLU A 387 5.49 12.37 8.30
CA GLU A 387 4.83 11.20 8.87
C GLU A 387 5.61 10.59 10.04
N GLY A 388 4.90 10.16 11.08
CA GLY A 388 5.49 9.52 12.25
C GLY A 388 6.40 10.42 13.09
N GLY A 389 6.46 11.72 12.78
CA GLY A 389 7.30 12.70 13.44
C GLY A 389 6.72 13.30 14.72
N PHE A 390 7.26 14.47 15.07
CA PHE A 390 6.90 15.23 16.27
C PHE A 390 5.79 16.27 16.03
N CYS A 391 5.64 16.74 14.77
CA CYS A 391 4.85 17.93 14.45
C CYS A 391 3.41 17.61 14.06
N ALA A 392 3.20 16.57 13.25
CA ALA A 392 1.90 16.26 12.68
C ALA A 392 1.49 14.80 12.91
N ARG A 393 0.18 14.55 12.89
CA ARG A 393 -0.44 13.23 12.83
C ARG A 393 -1.47 13.16 11.72
N GLY A 394 -1.61 11.96 11.12
CA GLY A 394 -2.52 11.71 10.03
C GLY A 394 -3.91 11.26 10.49
N ARG A 395 -4.95 11.74 9.78
CA ARG A 395 -6.31 11.21 9.95
C ARG A 395 -6.95 10.98 8.58
N LEU A 396 -7.51 9.80 8.38
CA LEU A 396 -8.23 9.47 7.15
C LEU A 396 -9.50 10.33 7.04
N ILE A 397 -9.66 10.97 5.88
CA ILE A 397 -10.83 11.80 5.55
C ILE A 397 -11.24 11.56 4.09
N THR A 398 -12.43 12.05 3.71
CA THR A 398 -12.81 12.06 2.30
C THR A 398 -12.01 13.11 1.52
N ALA A 399 -11.71 12.84 0.26
CA ALA A 399 -11.01 13.76 -0.64
C ALA A 399 -11.79 15.08 -0.82
N GLN A 400 -13.14 15.01 -0.86
CA GLN A 400 -14.00 16.20 -0.92
C GLN A 400 -13.80 17.12 0.29
N LYS A 401 -13.70 16.54 1.50
CA LYS A 401 -13.44 17.32 2.72
C LYS A 401 -12.04 17.94 2.66
N SER A 402 -11.03 17.17 2.25
CA SER A 402 -9.65 17.66 2.09
C SER A 402 -9.60 18.90 1.19
N LYS A 403 -10.22 18.83 -0.01
CA LYS A 403 -10.28 19.94 -0.95
C LYS A 403 -11.08 21.12 -0.42
N LYS A 404 -12.32 20.87 0.06
CA LYS A 404 -13.25 21.91 0.52
C LYS A 404 -12.67 22.75 1.66
N GLU A 405 -12.00 22.12 2.59
CA GLU A 405 -11.44 22.76 3.78
C GLU A 405 -9.97 23.20 3.59
N ASN A 406 -9.41 22.99 2.40
CA ASN A 406 -8.03 23.32 2.04
C ASN A 406 -7.00 22.69 2.99
N ILE A 407 -7.20 21.41 3.32
CA ILE A 407 -6.39 20.69 4.30
C ILE A 407 -5.03 20.29 3.71
N LEU A 408 -3.97 20.44 4.49
CA LEU A 408 -2.65 19.94 4.14
C LEU A 408 -2.63 18.40 4.21
N PRO A 409 -2.39 17.69 3.09
CA PRO A 409 -2.19 16.25 3.11
C PRO A 409 -0.94 15.84 3.91
N LEU A 410 -1.01 14.74 4.66
CA LEU A 410 0.13 14.27 5.47
C LEU A 410 1.39 14.04 4.62
N GLY A 411 1.24 13.51 3.41
CA GLY A 411 2.36 13.29 2.49
C GLY A 411 3.11 14.56 2.04
N LEU A 412 2.56 15.76 2.32
CA LEU A 412 3.20 17.03 2.00
C LEU A 412 3.77 17.75 3.24
N THR A 413 3.73 17.13 4.41
CA THR A 413 4.21 17.76 5.65
C THR A 413 5.73 17.74 5.80
N ASP A 414 6.43 16.86 5.10
CA ASP A 414 7.89 16.80 5.20
C ASP A 414 8.53 18.08 4.64
N ASN A 415 9.26 18.79 5.48
CA ASN A 415 9.90 20.07 5.18
C ASN A 415 8.94 21.26 4.93
N ALA A 416 7.63 21.13 5.13
CA ALA A 416 6.71 22.27 5.15
C ALA A 416 7.06 23.21 6.32
N VAL A 417 6.92 24.52 6.13
CA VAL A 417 7.22 25.54 7.16
C VAL A 417 5.93 26.24 7.56
N SER A 418 5.61 26.25 8.85
CA SER A 418 4.42 26.93 9.36
C SER A 418 4.54 28.46 9.19
N LYS A 419 3.52 29.11 8.62
CA LYS A 419 3.45 30.58 8.46
C LYS A 419 2.90 31.27 9.69
N LYS A 420 2.23 30.56 10.58
CA LYS A 420 1.54 31.07 11.78
C LYS A 420 1.64 30.10 12.94
N ASP A 421 1.27 30.53 14.11
CA ASP A 421 1.05 29.62 15.25
C ASP A 421 -0.17 28.74 14.98
N ILE A 422 -0.06 27.43 15.23
CA ILE A 422 -1.13 26.43 15.10
C ILE A 422 -1.20 25.66 16.42
N ASN A 423 -2.39 25.61 17.04
CA ASN A 423 -2.53 24.93 18.32
C ASN A 423 -2.56 23.41 18.11
N LYS A 424 -2.19 22.70 19.16
CA LYS A 424 -2.32 21.25 19.21
C LYS A 424 -3.76 20.83 18.86
N ASP A 425 -3.90 19.75 18.09
CA ASP A 425 -5.15 19.16 17.61
C ASP A 425 -5.90 19.97 16.54
N GLU A 426 -5.41 21.14 16.18
CA GLU A 426 -5.94 21.86 15.01
C GLU A 426 -5.54 21.17 13.69
N VAL A 427 -6.45 21.24 12.72
CA VAL A 427 -6.16 20.81 11.35
C VAL A 427 -5.20 21.80 10.70
N ILE A 428 -4.15 21.31 10.06
CA ILE A 428 -3.20 22.12 9.32
C ILE A 428 -3.74 22.31 7.90
N LYS A 429 -3.83 23.57 7.42
CA LYS A 429 -4.29 23.88 6.08
C LYS A 429 -3.11 24.17 5.14
N LEU A 430 -3.35 24.05 3.84
CA LEU A 430 -2.35 24.42 2.83
C LEU A 430 -1.92 25.89 2.93
N ASP A 431 -2.86 26.79 3.27
CA ASP A 431 -2.54 28.21 3.45
C ASP A 431 -1.71 28.50 4.72
N ASP A 432 -1.73 27.61 5.68
CA ASP A 432 -1.01 27.74 6.96
C ASP A 432 0.48 27.47 6.84
N VAL A 433 0.92 26.90 5.72
CA VAL A 433 2.31 26.47 5.53
C VAL A 433 2.91 27.02 4.23
N GLU A 434 4.21 27.14 4.22
CA GLU A 434 5.01 27.34 3.00
C GLU A 434 5.48 25.96 2.52
N LEU A 435 5.24 25.68 1.24
CA LEU A 435 5.59 24.43 0.58
C LEU A 435 6.51 24.73 -0.60
N ASN A 436 7.65 24.05 -0.65
CA ASN A 436 8.53 24.05 -1.81
C ASN A 436 8.43 22.68 -2.52
N LEU A 437 7.48 22.59 -3.45
CA LEU A 437 7.15 21.33 -4.12
C LEU A 437 7.69 21.31 -5.55
N PRO A 438 8.21 20.14 -6.00
CA PRO A 438 8.50 19.93 -7.41
C PRO A 438 7.24 20.08 -8.28
N LYS A 439 7.45 20.50 -9.52
CA LYS A 439 6.38 20.70 -10.51
C LYS A 439 5.51 19.45 -10.69
N GLU A 440 6.12 18.29 -10.72
CA GLU A 440 5.44 16.99 -10.86
C GLU A 440 4.42 16.73 -9.74
N VAL A 441 4.75 17.13 -8.51
CA VAL A 441 3.85 16.96 -7.35
C VAL A 441 2.70 17.98 -7.42
N ILE A 442 2.98 19.21 -7.80
CA ILE A 442 1.95 20.25 -7.98
C ILE A 442 0.98 19.82 -9.08
N GLU A 443 1.47 19.43 -10.26
CA GLU A 443 0.64 18.94 -11.38
C GLU A 443 -0.22 17.75 -10.96
N ALA A 444 0.35 16.82 -10.20
CA ALA A 444 -0.35 15.62 -9.74
C ALA A 444 -1.48 15.95 -8.74
N ARG A 445 -1.23 16.85 -7.79
CA ARG A 445 -2.24 17.29 -6.82
C ARG A 445 -3.36 18.08 -7.49
N ASP A 446 -3.03 19.01 -8.37
CA ASP A 446 -4.00 19.78 -9.14
C ASP A 446 -4.88 18.88 -10.00
N TYR A 447 -4.27 17.88 -10.66
CA TYR A 447 -5.00 16.86 -11.41
C TYR A 447 -6.03 16.15 -10.53
N GLN A 448 -5.63 15.65 -9.36
CA GLN A 448 -6.53 14.93 -8.46
C GLN A 448 -7.65 15.81 -7.92
N TYR A 449 -7.35 17.07 -7.54
CA TYR A 449 -8.35 18.02 -7.07
C TYR A 449 -9.37 18.40 -8.16
N ASN A 450 -8.98 18.37 -9.42
CA ASN A 450 -9.89 18.64 -10.54
C ASN A 450 -10.84 17.49 -10.87
N LEU A 451 -10.63 16.29 -10.28
CA LEU A 451 -11.52 15.15 -10.45
C LEU A 451 -12.74 15.15 -9.50
N ILE A 452 -12.73 16.00 -8.46
CA ILE A 452 -13.76 16.05 -7.40
C ILE A 452 -14.35 17.45 -7.23
#